data_63d2894053980b43f59b60aedac9fb02
#
_entry.id   63d2894053980b43f59b60aedac9fb02
#
_cell.length_a   1.000
_cell.length_b   1.000
_cell.length_c   1.000
_cell.angle_alpha   90.00
_cell.angle_beta   90.00
_cell.angle_gamma   90.00
#
_symmetry.space_group_name_H-M   'P 1'
#
loop_
_entity.id
_entity.type
_entity.pdbx_description
1 polymer ?
#
loop_
_entity_poly.entity_id
_entity_poly.type
_entity_poly.pdbx_seq_one_letter_code
_entity_poly.pdbx_strand_id
1 'polypeptide(L)'
;MTTEREKQLEEALAQFLKPVKGIPFEVVIQSLCGAKVDKFDPDSGGNRATLDNIVEAMRETCRAVQATPIERPRPNEVGNDIEPFVIRALKAKGMNAAPPKAKSGKGKTTGYPDVKIETGDAPIYLEVKTYAAANHATTQRSFYLSPSEDHKVGEDGYHLLVGFEVERNGNKFTPVAFQLVDLYGLNCDMKAEFNSDNRRLYEDGRILFSAKV
;
A
#
# COMPACT_ATOMS: atom_id res chain seq x y z
N MET A 1 -0.49 5.11 -44.21
CA MET A 1 -1.62 4.15 -44.10
C MET A 1 -1.40 3.33 -42.82
N THR A 2 -2.34 3.38 -41.90
CA THR A 2 -2.30 2.57 -40.66
C THR A 2 -2.46 1.10 -41.04
N THR A 3 -1.58 0.25 -40.55
CA THR A 3 -1.66 -1.20 -40.80
C THR A 3 -2.87 -1.81 -40.08
N GLU A 4 -3.35 -2.96 -40.54
CA GLU A 4 -4.46 -3.68 -39.90
C GLU A 4 -4.14 -3.99 -38.42
N ARG A 5 -2.88 -4.32 -38.11
CA ARG A 5 -2.40 -4.54 -36.74
C ARG A 5 -2.50 -3.28 -35.90
N GLU A 6 -2.17 -2.11 -36.42
CA GLU A 6 -2.28 -0.84 -35.71
C GLU A 6 -3.73 -0.52 -35.35
N LYS A 7 -4.68 -0.75 -36.27
CA LYS A 7 -6.12 -0.58 -36.03
C LYS A 7 -6.62 -1.50 -34.91
N GLN A 8 -6.24 -2.78 -34.93
CA GLN A 8 -6.59 -3.73 -33.86
C GLN A 8 -6.04 -3.30 -32.50
N LEU A 9 -4.81 -2.77 -32.45
CA LEU A 9 -4.22 -2.23 -31.23
C LEU A 9 -4.95 -0.98 -30.75
N GLU A 10 -5.32 -0.07 -31.66
CA GLU A 10 -6.10 1.13 -31.31
C GLU A 10 -7.48 0.77 -30.72
N GLU A 11 -8.18 -0.18 -31.31
CA GLU A 11 -9.47 -0.68 -30.81
C GLU A 11 -9.34 -1.33 -29.42
N ALA A 12 -8.33 -2.17 -29.23
CA ALA A 12 -8.05 -2.79 -27.94
C ALA A 12 -7.72 -1.73 -26.87
N LEU A 13 -6.86 -0.76 -27.21
CA LEU A 13 -6.51 0.34 -26.32
C LEU A 13 -7.73 1.19 -25.95
N ALA A 14 -8.62 1.48 -26.90
CA ALA A 14 -9.85 2.23 -26.65
C ALA A 14 -10.77 1.53 -25.63
N GLN A 15 -10.75 0.19 -25.58
CA GLN A 15 -11.48 -0.58 -24.57
C GLN A 15 -10.79 -0.51 -23.20
N PHE A 16 -9.47 -0.72 -23.14
CA PHE A 16 -8.69 -0.70 -21.90
C PHE A 16 -8.63 0.69 -21.25
N LEU A 17 -8.72 1.75 -22.03
CA LEU A 17 -8.68 3.13 -21.55
C LEU A 17 -10.05 3.65 -21.05
N LYS A 18 -11.12 2.86 -21.19
CA LYS A 18 -12.39 3.22 -20.56
C LYS A 18 -12.21 3.25 -19.04
N PRO A 19 -12.58 4.36 -18.37
CA PRO A 19 -12.47 4.42 -16.92
C PRO A 19 -13.30 3.34 -16.23
N VAL A 20 -12.67 2.52 -15.41
CA VAL A 20 -13.36 1.58 -14.51
C VAL A 20 -13.25 2.15 -13.11
N LYS A 21 -14.37 2.55 -12.53
CA LYS A 21 -14.46 3.26 -11.25
C LYS A 21 -15.38 2.55 -10.28
N GLY A 22 -15.19 2.83 -8.99
CA GLY A 22 -16.07 2.35 -7.93
C GLY A 22 -15.99 0.84 -7.76
N ILE A 23 -14.86 0.21 -8.02
CA ILE A 23 -14.66 -1.23 -7.82
C ILE A 23 -14.47 -1.46 -6.32
N PRO A 24 -15.30 -2.27 -5.64
CA PRO A 24 -15.06 -2.61 -4.25
C PRO A 24 -13.70 -3.27 -4.06
N PHE A 25 -12.98 -2.90 -3.01
CA PHE A 25 -11.62 -3.37 -2.73
C PHE A 25 -11.55 -4.90 -2.64
N GLU A 26 -12.56 -5.54 -2.03
CA GLU A 26 -12.67 -6.99 -1.95
C GLU A 26 -12.73 -7.66 -3.33
N VAL A 27 -13.37 -7.02 -4.30
CA VAL A 27 -13.40 -7.51 -5.70
C VAL A 27 -12.01 -7.37 -6.35
N VAL A 28 -11.30 -6.29 -6.03
CA VAL A 28 -9.92 -6.09 -6.52
C VAL A 28 -9.00 -7.18 -5.99
N ILE A 29 -9.00 -7.44 -4.67
CA ILE A 29 -8.17 -8.48 -4.05
C ILE A 29 -8.53 -9.87 -4.58
N GLN A 30 -9.83 -10.19 -4.64
CA GLN A 30 -10.28 -11.48 -5.19
C GLN A 30 -9.77 -11.68 -6.62
N SER A 31 -9.83 -10.64 -7.46
CA SER A 31 -9.40 -10.72 -8.86
C SER A 31 -7.89 -10.83 -9.03
N LEU A 32 -7.10 -10.17 -8.17
CA LEU A 32 -5.65 -10.13 -8.28
C LEU A 32 -4.95 -11.28 -7.55
N CYS A 33 -5.51 -11.73 -6.43
CA CYS A 33 -4.85 -12.64 -5.50
C CYS A 33 -5.62 -13.95 -5.31
N GLY A 34 -6.90 -14.01 -5.69
CA GLY A 34 -7.77 -15.17 -5.43
C GLY A 34 -8.21 -15.31 -3.97
N ALA A 35 -7.93 -14.33 -3.12
CA ALA A 35 -8.24 -14.32 -1.70
C ALA A 35 -9.47 -13.45 -1.39
N LYS A 36 -10.26 -13.86 -0.40
CA LYS A 36 -11.39 -13.08 0.11
C LYS A 36 -10.92 -12.03 1.10
N VAL A 37 -11.58 -10.89 1.07
CA VAL A 37 -11.47 -9.86 2.11
C VAL A 37 -12.66 -9.99 3.03
N ASP A 38 -12.40 -10.24 4.31
CA ASP A 38 -13.44 -10.31 5.32
C ASP A 38 -13.61 -8.93 5.98
N LYS A 39 -14.87 -8.57 6.28
CA LYS A 39 -15.17 -7.34 7.02
C LYS A 39 -14.71 -7.49 8.47
N PHE A 40 -13.95 -6.53 8.94
CA PHE A 40 -13.50 -6.52 10.34
C PHE A 40 -14.64 -6.04 11.25
N ASP A 41 -15.22 -6.98 12.01
CA ASP A 41 -16.22 -6.66 13.03
C ASP A 41 -15.55 -6.61 14.41
N PRO A 42 -15.38 -5.42 15.00
CA PRO A 42 -14.73 -5.28 16.31
C PRO A 42 -15.51 -5.94 17.45
N ASP A 43 -16.79 -6.24 17.28
CA ASP A 43 -17.62 -6.85 18.31
C ASP A 43 -17.73 -8.37 18.19
N SER A 44 -17.10 -8.95 17.16
CA SER A 44 -17.07 -10.39 16.91
C SER A 44 -15.86 -11.06 17.57
N GLY A 45 -16.10 -12.12 18.35
CA GLY A 45 -15.05 -12.99 18.88
C GLY A 45 -13.89 -12.26 19.56
N GLY A 46 -12.65 -12.62 19.18
CA GLY A 46 -11.40 -12.02 19.68
C GLY A 46 -11.03 -10.69 19.03
N ASN A 47 -11.82 -10.19 18.08
CA ASN A 47 -11.48 -9.00 17.30
C ASN A 47 -11.34 -7.73 18.16
N ARG A 48 -12.13 -7.59 19.24
CA ARG A 48 -12.01 -6.45 20.16
C ARG A 48 -10.61 -6.40 20.79
N ALA A 49 -10.14 -7.49 21.34
CA ALA A 49 -8.82 -7.56 21.96
C ALA A 49 -7.70 -7.34 20.92
N THR A 50 -7.89 -7.88 19.73
CA THR A 50 -6.97 -7.68 18.59
C THR A 50 -6.91 -6.21 18.19
N LEU A 51 -8.07 -5.55 18.05
CA LEU A 51 -8.17 -4.13 17.75
C LEU A 51 -7.48 -3.27 18.83
N ASP A 52 -7.77 -3.54 20.11
CA ASP A 52 -7.18 -2.81 21.23
C ASP A 52 -5.65 -2.94 21.24
N ASN A 53 -5.12 -4.13 20.97
CA ASN A 53 -3.68 -4.35 20.85
C ASN A 53 -3.06 -3.59 19.66
N ILE A 54 -3.73 -3.56 18.50
CA ILE A 54 -3.29 -2.79 17.34
C ILE A 54 -3.29 -1.29 17.70
N VAL A 55 -4.37 -0.78 18.29
CA VAL A 55 -4.48 0.64 18.67
C VAL A 55 -3.37 1.03 19.65
N GLU A 56 -3.10 0.22 20.67
CA GLU A 56 -2.00 0.48 21.60
C GLU A 56 -0.63 0.41 20.94
N ALA A 57 -0.41 -0.51 20.02
CA ALA A 57 0.81 -0.57 19.20
C ALA A 57 0.99 0.70 18.36
N MET A 58 -0.09 1.25 17.78
CA MET A 58 -0.01 2.50 17.02
C MET A 58 0.29 3.70 17.91
N ARG A 59 -0.27 3.76 19.11
CA ARG A 59 0.09 4.79 20.11
C ARG A 59 1.57 4.70 20.50
N GLU A 60 2.08 3.50 20.69
CA GLU A 60 3.50 3.26 21.01
C GLU A 60 4.41 3.63 19.83
N THR A 61 3.99 3.34 18.61
CA THR A 61 4.65 3.80 17.37
C THR A 61 4.77 5.32 17.36
N CYS A 62 3.67 6.04 17.62
CA CYS A 62 3.69 7.51 17.68
C CYS A 62 4.69 8.01 18.73
N ARG A 63 4.66 7.47 19.95
CA ARG A 63 5.61 7.88 21.01
C ARG A 63 7.06 7.61 20.62
N ALA A 64 7.35 6.46 20.03
CA ALA A 64 8.70 6.09 19.62
C ALA A 64 9.24 7.02 18.52
N VAL A 65 8.41 7.35 17.52
CA VAL A 65 8.80 8.29 16.47
C VAL A 65 8.87 9.73 16.96
N GLN A 66 8.03 10.14 17.93
CA GLN A 66 8.15 11.46 18.56
C GLN A 66 9.47 11.59 19.36
N ALA A 67 9.91 10.52 20.02
CA ALA A 67 11.19 10.48 20.73
C ALA A 67 12.39 10.46 19.76
N THR A 68 12.24 9.88 18.58
CA THR A 68 13.27 9.79 17.54
C THR A 68 12.63 10.14 16.19
N PRO A 69 12.49 11.45 15.87
CA PRO A 69 11.83 11.88 14.66
C PRO A 69 12.47 11.34 13.39
N ILE A 70 11.65 10.99 12.41
CA ILE A 70 12.12 10.51 11.10
C ILE A 70 12.69 11.70 10.32
N GLU A 71 13.95 11.60 9.89
CA GLU A 71 14.60 12.64 9.09
C GLU A 71 14.63 12.25 7.62
N ARG A 72 13.90 13.01 6.79
CA ARG A 72 13.85 12.82 5.33
C ARG A 72 13.76 14.16 4.60
N PRO A 73 14.36 14.29 3.41
CA PRO A 73 14.18 15.49 2.59
C PRO A 73 12.78 15.58 2.01
N ARG A 74 12.11 14.42 1.79
CA ARG A 74 10.82 14.34 1.11
C ARG A 74 9.78 13.62 1.98
N PRO A 75 8.55 14.17 2.10
CA PRO A 75 7.47 13.58 2.92
C PRO A 75 7.07 12.16 2.51
N ASN A 76 7.10 11.84 1.21
CA ASN A 76 6.70 10.55 0.68
C ASN A 76 7.64 9.39 1.05
N GLU A 77 8.82 9.68 1.60
CA GLU A 77 9.75 8.65 2.08
C GLU A 77 9.46 8.22 3.53
N VAL A 78 8.71 9.04 4.28
CA VAL A 78 8.42 8.83 5.71
C VAL A 78 7.59 7.55 5.94
N GLY A 79 6.72 7.18 4.99
CA GLY A 79 5.91 5.97 5.07
C GLY A 79 6.75 4.71 5.29
N ASN A 80 7.79 4.53 4.49
CA ASN A 80 8.66 3.35 4.57
C ASN A 80 9.46 3.31 5.89
N ASP A 81 9.77 4.48 6.46
CA ASP A 81 10.57 4.55 7.70
C ASP A 81 9.73 4.31 8.97
N ILE A 82 8.41 4.54 8.91
CA ILE A 82 7.54 4.29 10.07
C ILE A 82 7.17 2.80 10.19
N GLU A 83 7.18 2.03 9.09
CA GLU A 83 6.84 0.60 9.09
C GLU A 83 7.63 -0.23 10.11
N PRO A 84 8.97 -0.09 10.25
CA PRO A 84 9.73 -0.83 11.26
C PRO A 84 9.29 -0.52 12.70
N PHE A 85 8.84 0.70 12.98
CA PHE A 85 8.31 1.07 14.30
C PHE A 85 6.96 0.39 14.53
N VAL A 86 6.09 0.34 13.53
CA VAL A 86 4.81 -0.37 13.58
C VAL A 86 5.02 -1.85 13.90
N ILE A 87 5.88 -2.53 13.14
CA ILE A 87 6.17 -3.96 13.33
C ILE A 87 6.73 -4.22 14.74
N ARG A 88 7.63 -3.36 15.20
CA ARG A 88 8.22 -3.49 16.54
C ARG A 88 7.18 -3.33 17.64
N ALA A 89 6.31 -2.34 17.51
CA ALA A 89 5.25 -2.06 18.47
C ALA A 89 4.21 -3.20 18.51
N LEU A 90 3.80 -3.73 17.35
CA LEU A 90 2.92 -4.90 17.28
C LEU A 90 3.53 -6.13 17.97
N LYS A 91 4.81 -6.40 17.72
CA LYS A 91 5.54 -7.49 18.40
C LYS A 91 5.62 -7.30 19.90
N ALA A 92 5.81 -6.06 20.37
CA ALA A 92 5.82 -5.74 21.80
C ALA A 92 4.47 -5.99 22.49
N LYS A 93 3.36 -5.99 21.72
CA LYS A 93 2.02 -6.41 22.19
C LYS A 93 1.78 -7.93 22.05
N GLY A 94 2.81 -8.73 21.75
CA GLY A 94 2.70 -10.16 21.59
C GLY A 94 2.10 -10.62 20.26
N MET A 95 1.93 -9.69 19.30
CA MET A 95 1.38 -10.03 17.99
C MET A 95 2.48 -10.56 17.06
N ASN A 96 2.18 -11.61 16.30
CA ASN A 96 3.10 -12.15 15.30
C ASN A 96 3.01 -11.31 14.01
N ALA A 97 3.73 -10.19 13.95
CA ALA A 97 3.70 -9.23 12.87
C ALA A 97 5.03 -9.25 12.09
N ALA A 98 4.95 -9.31 10.76
CA ALA A 98 6.12 -9.29 9.87
C ALA A 98 5.75 -8.74 8.49
N PRO A 99 6.73 -8.28 7.68
CA PRO A 99 6.49 -8.04 6.27
C PRO A 99 6.04 -9.36 5.60
N PRO A 100 4.94 -9.35 4.84
CA PRO A 100 4.45 -10.56 4.19
C PRO A 100 5.42 -11.02 3.10
N LYS A 101 5.54 -12.34 2.96
CA LYS A 101 6.27 -12.94 1.84
C LYS A 101 5.39 -12.91 0.57
N ALA A 102 6.03 -12.75 -0.57
CA ALA A 102 5.37 -12.93 -1.85
C ALA A 102 4.99 -14.40 -2.08
N LYS A 103 4.10 -14.67 -3.04
CA LYS A 103 3.65 -16.02 -3.44
C LYS A 103 4.80 -16.95 -3.76
N SER A 104 5.90 -16.42 -4.30
CA SER A 104 7.14 -17.17 -4.54
C SER A 104 7.91 -17.56 -3.27
N GLY A 105 7.49 -17.13 -2.09
CA GLY A 105 8.19 -17.29 -0.81
C GLY A 105 9.33 -16.29 -0.58
N LYS A 106 9.65 -15.44 -1.56
CA LYS A 106 10.70 -14.43 -1.46
C LYS A 106 10.23 -13.21 -0.67
N GLY A 107 11.15 -12.58 0.05
CA GLY A 107 10.93 -11.26 0.62
C GLY A 107 10.77 -10.23 -0.49
N LYS A 108 9.73 -9.39 -0.40
CA LYS A 108 9.46 -8.32 -1.35
C LYS A 108 9.22 -7.03 -0.57
N THR A 109 10.04 -6.02 -0.82
CA THR A 109 9.99 -4.73 -0.11
C THR A 109 8.95 -3.78 -0.69
N THR A 110 8.43 -4.05 -1.89
CA THR A 110 7.45 -3.21 -2.58
C THR A 110 6.12 -3.91 -2.74
N GLY A 111 5.06 -3.14 -2.90
CA GLY A 111 3.70 -3.61 -3.14
C GLY A 111 2.93 -3.95 -1.86
N TYR A 112 1.63 -3.92 -2.01
CA TYR A 112 0.63 -4.16 -0.98
C TYR A 112 0.64 -5.61 -0.47
N PRO A 113 0.43 -5.86 0.84
CA PRO A 113 0.46 -4.93 1.98
C PRO A 113 1.88 -4.80 2.58
N ASP A 114 2.03 -3.88 3.57
CA ASP A 114 3.31 -3.63 4.24
C ASP A 114 3.56 -4.64 5.38
N VAL A 115 2.53 -5.01 6.14
CA VAL A 115 2.63 -5.89 7.30
C VAL A 115 1.56 -6.98 7.24
N LYS A 116 1.92 -8.21 7.60
CA LYS A 116 0.99 -9.29 7.93
C LYS A 116 1.05 -9.56 9.42
N ILE A 117 -0.11 -9.65 10.05
CA ILE A 117 -0.28 -10.03 11.45
C ILE A 117 -0.98 -11.38 11.45
N GLU A 118 -0.31 -12.41 11.92
CA GLU A 118 -0.92 -13.73 12.10
C GLU A 118 -1.79 -13.70 13.36
N THR A 119 -3.03 -14.10 13.22
CA THR A 119 -3.97 -14.29 14.32
C THR A 119 -4.43 -15.74 14.39
N GLY A 120 -5.21 -16.10 15.42
CA GLY A 120 -5.71 -17.47 15.54
C GLY A 120 -6.78 -17.85 14.51
N ASP A 121 -7.52 -16.86 14.00
CA ASP A 121 -8.66 -17.11 13.10
C ASP A 121 -8.32 -16.81 11.65
N ALA A 122 -8.05 -15.55 11.33
CA ALA A 122 -7.72 -15.10 9.98
C ALA A 122 -6.64 -14.01 10.05
N PRO A 123 -5.66 -13.98 9.15
CA PRO A 123 -4.60 -12.98 9.18
C PRO A 123 -5.15 -11.58 8.96
N ILE A 124 -4.41 -10.59 9.45
CA ILE A 124 -4.65 -9.18 9.16
C ILE A 124 -3.54 -8.68 8.25
N TYR A 125 -3.91 -8.19 7.07
CA TYR A 125 -3.04 -7.49 6.15
C TYR A 125 -3.14 -5.99 6.43
N LEU A 126 -2.07 -5.40 6.95
CA LEU A 126 -2.03 -3.99 7.35
C LEU A 126 -1.18 -3.19 6.38
N GLU A 127 -1.77 -2.17 5.80
CA GLU A 127 -1.08 -1.15 5.02
C GLU A 127 -0.74 0.05 5.91
N VAL A 128 0.44 0.63 5.72
CA VAL A 128 0.93 1.77 6.51
C VAL A 128 1.06 2.99 5.61
N LYS A 129 0.41 4.08 5.96
CA LYS A 129 0.46 5.34 5.21
C LYS A 129 0.75 6.52 6.13
N THR A 130 1.39 7.53 5.57
CA THR A 130 1.58 8.83 6.23
C THR A 130 0.97 9.93 5.37
N TYR A 131 0.37 10.92 6.01
CA TYR A 131 -0.22 12.09 5.34
C TYR A 131 -0.02 13.35 6.18
N ALA A 132 -0.03 14.51 5.53
CA ALA A 132 -0.13 15.79 6.22
C ALA A 132 -1.61 16.15 6.42
N ALA A 133 -1.96 16.86 7.51
CA ALA A 133 -3.32 17.25 7.82
C ALA A 133 -4.06 17.89 6.63
N ALA A 134 -3.38 18.76 5.88
CA ALA A 134 -3.94 19.42 4.70
C ALA A 134 -4.36 18.46 3.57
N ASN A 135 -3.85 17.22 3.55
CA ASN A 135 -4.12 16.25 2.51
C ASN A 135 -5.23 15.26 2.87
N HIS A 136 -5.68 15.23 4.13
CA HIS A 136 -6.64 14.25 4.64
C HIS A 136 -7.95 14.22 3.85
N ALA A 137 -8.51 15.36 3.52
CA ALA A 137 -9.80 15.49 2.83
C ALA A 137 -9.66 15.82 1.33
N THR A 138 -8.52 15.46 0.71
CA THR A 138 -8.28 15.75 -0.71
C THR A 138 -8.51 14.51 -1.58
N THR A 139 -8.59 14.72 -2.88
CA THR A 139 -8.64 13.67 -3.90
C THR A 139 -7.25 13.16 -4.29
N GLN A 140 -6.21 13.53 -3.53
CA GLN A 140 -4.85 13.05 -3.77
C GLN A 140 -4.79 11.54 -3.57
N ARG A 141 -4.27 10.83 -4.56
CA ARG A 141 -4.09 9.37 -4.47
C ARG A 141 -2.99 9.04 -3.44
N SER A 142 -3.39 8.47 -2.32
CA SER A 142 -2.49 8.04 -1.24
C SER A 142 -2.47 6.52 -1.05
N PHE A 143 -3.52 5.83 -1.49
CA PHE A 143 -3.59 4.37 -1.50
C PHE A 143 -3.61 3.85 -2.94
N TYR A 144 -2.74 2.90 -3.23
CA TYR A 144 -2.71 2.20 -4.52
C TYR A 144 -2.08 0.83 -4.37
N LEU A 145 -2.55 -0.10 -5.18
CA LEU A 145 -1.92 -1.40 -5.36
C LEU A 145 -1.74 -1.66 -6.86
N SER A 146 -0.64 -2.29 -7.22
CA SER A 146 -0.35 -2.67 -8.59
C SER A 146 -0.55 -4.16 -8.77
N PRO A 147 -1.19 -4.59 -9.86
CA PRO A 147 -1.27 -6.01 -10.20
C PRO A 147 0.12 -6.66 -10.23
N SER A 148 0.23 -7.84 -9.64
CA SER A 148 1.47 -8.61 -9.64
C SER A 148 1.13 -10.10 -9.57
N GLU A 149 1.74 -10.91 -10.42
CA GLU A 149 1.65 -12.37 -10.33
C GLU A 149 2.28 -12.90 -9.04
N ASP A 150 3.29 -12.18 -8.55
CA ASP A 150 3.98 -12.46 -7.28
C ASP A 150 3.45 -11.54 -6.18
N HIS A 151 2.14 -11.67 -5.86
CA HIS A 151 1.46 -10.89 -4.84
C HIS A 151 1.81 -11.38 -3.42
N LYS A 152 1.56 -10.54 -2.41
CA LYS A 152 1.83 -10.82 -1.00
C LYS A 152 0.60 -11.34 -0.22
N VAL A 153 -0.60 -11.21 -0.77
CA VAL A 153 -1.83 -11.74 -0.16
C VAL A 153 -1.98 -13.19 -0.60
N GLY A 154 -1.88 -14.12 0.34
CA GLY A 154 -1.86 -15.57 0.05
C GLY A 154 -3.07 -16.35 0.56
N GLU A 155 -3.92 -15.73 1.36
CA GLU A 155 -5.08 -16.37 2.00
C GLU A 155 -6.15 -15.33 2.35
N ASP A 156 -7.35 -15.81 2.66
CA ASP A 156 -8.47 -14.98 3.10
C ASP A 156 -8.13 -14.28 4.42
N GLY A 157 -8.61 -13.05 4.61
CA GLY A 157 -8.32 -12.31 5.83
C GLY A 157 -8.88 -10.91 5.89
N TYR A 158 -8.56 -10.22 6.98
CA TYR A 158 -8.90 -8.82 7.20
C TYR A 158 -7.88 -7.91 6.55
N HIS A 159 -8.32 -6.84 5.96
CA HIS A 159 -7.46 -5.86 5.30
C HIS A 159 -7.67 -4.49 5.93
N LEU A 160 -6.68 -4.04 6.67
CA LEU A 160 -6.72 -2.76 7.39
C LEU A 160 -5.66 -1.80 6.83
N LEU A 161 -5.88 -0.52 7.07
CA LEU A 161 -4.91 0.53 6.80
C LEU A 161 -4.73 1.38 8.05
N VAL A 162 -3.48 1.65 8.44
CA VAL A 162 -3.17 2.70 9.40
C VAL A 162 -2.60 3.91 8.68
N GLY A 163 -3.29 5.04 8.82
CA GLY A 163 -2.83 6.34 8.34
C GLY A 163 -2.30 7.17 9.49
N PHE A 164 -1.03 7.56 9.45
CA PHE A 164 -0.43 8.47 10.42
C PHE A 164 -0.45 9.89 9.87
N GLU A 165 -1.08 10.80 10.60
CA GLU A 165 -0.93 12.22 10.36
C GLU A 165 0.43 12.68 10.86
N VAL A 166 1.25 13.25 9.98
CA VAL A 166 2.60 13.68 10.33
C VAL A 166 2.75 15.19 10.20
N GLU A 167 3.38 15.79 11.19
CA GLU A 167 3.85 17.17 11.16
C GLU A 167 5.31 17.23 10.77
N ARG A 168 5.66 18.28 10.02
CA ARG A 168 7.00 18.54 9.55
C ARG A 168 7.63 19.73 10.29
N ASN A 169 8.84 19.51 10.82
CA ASN A 169 9.68 20.57 11.36
C ASN A 169 11.07 20.48 10.70
N GLY A 170 11.35 21.35 9.74
CA GLY A 170 12.54 21.22 8.89
C GLY A 170 12.52 19.94 8.07
N ASN A 171 13.49 19.04 8.31
CA ASN A 171 13.57 17.71 7.70
C ASN A 171 13.06 16.60 8.62
N LYS A 172 12.54 16.95 9.80
CA LYS A 172 12.03 16.02 10.78
C LYS A 172 10.52 15.87 10.66
N PHE A 173 10.04 14.64 10.76
CA PHE A 173 8.63 14.28 10.70
C PHE A 173 8.25 13.52 11.97
N THR A 174 7.13 13.92 12.59
CA THR A 174 6.57 13.28 13.79
C THR A 174 5.09 13.01 13.60
N PRO A 175 4.57 11.82 13.95
CA PRO A 175 3.16 11.56 13.94
C PRO A 175 2.46 12.29 15.09
N VAL A 176 1.35 12.94 14.78
CA VAL A 176 0.51 13.68 15.75
C VAL A 176 -0.85 13.02 15.95
N ALA A 177 -1.29 12.22 14.98
CA ALA A 177 -2.51 11.44 15.06
C ALA A 177 -2.38 10.18 14.20
N PHE A 178 -3.28 9.22 14.39
CA PHE A 178 -3.44 8.10 13.48
C PHE A 178 -4.91 7.69 13.37
N GLN A 179 -5.24 7.04 12.26
CA GLN A 179 -6.53 6.43 12.00
C GLN A 179 -6.32 5.00 11.55
N LEU A 180 -7.14 4.09 12.06
CA LEU A 180 -7.20 2.71 11.60
C LEU A 180 -8.48 2.53 10.78
N VAL A 181 -8.35 2.03 9.57
CA VAL A 181 -9.44 1.96 8.58
C VAL A 181 -9.60 0.52 8.12
N ASP A 182 -10.83 0.02 8.08
CA ASP A 182 -11.16 -1.23 7.38
C ASP A 182 -11.26 -0.94 5.88
N LEU A 183 -10.53 -1.70 5.07
CA LEU A 183 -10.54 -1.56 3.61
C LEU A 183 -11.72 -2.30 2.95
N TYR A 184 -12.48 -3.09 3.70
CA TYR A 184 -13.68 -3.73 3.19
C TYR A 184 -14.69 -2.67 2.72
N GLY A 185 -15.15 -2.78 1.47
CA GLY A 185 -16.09 -1.83 0.87
C GLY A 185 -15.47 -0.52 0.40
N LEU A 186 -14.13 -0.35 0.48
CA LEU A 186 -13.46 0.80 -0.10
C LEU A 186 -13.61 0.79 -1.63
N ASN A 187 -14.13 1.86 -2.22
CA ASN A 187 -14.21 1.99 -3.66
C ASN A 187 -12.86 2.36 -4.27
N CYS A 188 -12.40 1.57 -5.22
CA CYS A 188 -11.16 1.75 -5.96
C CYS A 188 -11.45 2.14 -7.41
N ASP A 189 -10.62 3.00 -7.96
CA ASP A 189 -10.64 3.34 -9.38
C ASP A 189 -9.43 2.72 -10.08
N MET A 190 -9.64 2.09 -11.23
CA MET A 190 -8.54 1.59 -12.04
C MET A 190 -7.92 2.74 -12.84
N LYS A 191 -6.59 2.86 -12.75
CA LYS A 191 -5.82 3.80 -13.56
C LYS A 191 -4.86 3.01 -14.47
N ALA A 192 -4.99 3.21 -15.77
CA ALA A 192 -4.06 2.68 -16.75
C ALA A 192 -2.85 3.62 -16.89
N GLU A 193 -1.65 3.07 -16.89
CA GLU A 193 -0.40 3.80 -17.10
C GLU A 193 0.44 3.10 -18.16
N PHE A 194 0.95 3.88 -19.13
CA PHE A 194 1.95 3.37 -20.08
C PHE A 194 3.34 3.59 -19.49
N ASN A 195 4.19 2.57 -19.60
CA ASN A 195 5.56 2.64 -19.11
C ASN A 195 6.55 2.06 -20.12
N SER A 196 7.81 2.41 -19.98
CA SER A 196 8.92 1.82 -20.69
C SER A 196 10.13 1.75 -19.77
N ASP A 197 10.99 0.76 -19.96
CA ASP A 197 12.23 0.61 -19.21
C ASP A 197 13.41 1.38 -19.87
N ASN A 198 14.48 1.59 -19.10
CA ASN A 198 15.67 2.31 -19.57
C ASN A 198 16.33 1.62 -20.78
N ARG A 199 16.30 0.29 -20.86
CA ARG A 199 16.89 -0.44 -21.98
C ARG A 199 16.20 -0.05 -23.28
N ARG A 200 14.88 0.01 -23.29
CA ARG A 200 14.08 0.41 -24.46
C ARG A 200 14.22 1.88 -24.77
N LEU A 201 14.33 2.75 -23.73
CA LEU A 201 14.47 4.19 -23.92
C LEU A 201 15.81 4.56 -24.57
N TYR A 202 16.89 3.88 -24.19
CA TYR A 202 18.26 4.17 -24.64
C TYR A 202 18.79 3.13 -25.63
N GLU A 203 17.92 2.48 -26.35
CA GLU A 203 18.27 1.56 -27.44
C GLU A 203 18.95 2.32 -28.60
N ASP A 204 19.94 1.69 -29.20
CA ASP A 204 20.62 2.23 -30.40
C ASP A 204 19.58 2.57 -31.50
N GLY A 205 19.76 3.73 -32.11
CA GLY A 205 18.80 4.26 -33.09
C GLY A 205 17.68 5.14 -32.51
N ARG A 206 17.50 5.15 -31.18
CA ARG A 206 16.61 6.12 -30.50
C ARG A 206 17.37 7.34 -29.99
N ILE A 207 18.66 7.18 -29.72
CA ILE A 207 19.51 8.24 -29.18
C ILE A 207 19.88 9.21 -30.31
N LEU A 208 19.31 10.40 -30.24
CA LEU A 208 19.61 11.45 -31.25
C LEU A 208 20.93 12.18 -30.96
N PHE A 209 21.33 12.25 -29.70
CA PHE A 209 22.57 12.90 -29.28
C PHE A 209 23.01 12.39 -27.91
N SER A 210 24.32 12.28 -27.69
CA SER A 210 24.92 11.92 -26.39
C SER A 210 26.18 12.75 -26.16
N ALA A 211 26.37 13.27 -24.94
CA ALA A 211 27.58 13.96 -24.50
C ALA A 211 27.89 13.58 -23.06
N LYS A 212 29.19 13.56 -22.74
CA LYS A 212 29.70 13.59 -21.36
C LYS A 212 30.05 15.03 -21.00
N VAL A 213 29.64 15.51 -19.84
CA VAL A 213 29.93 16.86 -19.29
C VAL A 213 30.73 16.72 -18.02
#